data_e41b1a44532974c9fde57939e4f22a2b
#
_entry.id   e41b1a44532974c9fde57939e4f22a2b
#
_cell.length_a   1.000
_cell.length_b   1.000
_cell.length_c   1.000
_cell.angle_alpha   90.00
_cell.angle_beta   90.00
_cell.angle_gamma   90.00
#
_symmetry.space_group_name_H-M   'P 1'
#
loop_
_entity.id
_entity.type
_entity.pdbx_description
1 polymer ?
#
loop_
_entity_poly.entity_id
_entity_poly.type
_entity_poly.pdbx_seq_one_letter_code
_entity_poly.pdbx_strand_id
1 'polypeptide(L)'
;MKTIRFTQPVKALALALGLFSAVAHAADAPLKVGTTAAFAIPLEAAVEEAGKQGLKVELVEFTDWIAPNVSLAAGDIDVNYFQHIPFLENAKAASGFDLVPFAPGIINNVGLYSKRYKSFAELPEGATVAIANDPINSGRGLQLLAKAGLITLKPGVGYKATEDDIVTNPKKIKILQVEAVQLVRAYDDADLVQGYPAYIRLAKTFDAGSALLFDGLDHKEYVIQFVIQPKEKNDPRLIKFVDIYQHSPAVRAALDKAHGKLYQAGWEG
;
A
#
# COMPACT_ATOMS: atom_id res chain seq x y z
N MET A 1 36.56 -39.01 64.52
CA MET A 1 35.54 -39.19 63.41
C MET A 1 35.32 -37.83 62.78
N LYS A 2 35.85 -37.59 61.56
CA LYS A 2 35.68 -36.35 60.79
C LYS A 2 34.62 -36.58 59.74
N THR A 3 33.52 -35.86 59.79
CA THR A 3 32.44 -35.86 58.80
C THR A 3 32.75 -34.85 57.67
N ILE A 4 32.90 -35.36 56.46
CA ILE A 4 33.09 -34.55 55.24
C ILE A 4 31.71 -34.24 54.69
N ARG A 5 31.40 -32.93 54.59
CA ARG A 5 30.19 -32.46 53.85
C ARG A 5 30.52 -32.22 52.39
N PHE A 6 29.90 -32.94 51.50
CA PHE A 6 29.89 -32.65 50.07
C PHE A 6 28.79 -31.60 49.78
N THR A 7 29.18 -30.44 49.31
CA THR A 7 28.27 -29.43 48.74
C THR A 7 28.26 -29.58 47.22
N GLN A 8 27.11 -29.89 46.65
CA GLN A 8 26.92 -30.00 45.20
C GLN A 8 26.70 -28.62 44.57
N PRO A 9 27.27 -28.31 43.39
CA PRO A 9 26.87 -27.21 42.55
C PRO A 9 26.04 -27.73 41.35
N VAL A 10 24.72 -27.81 41.50
CA VAL A 10 23.79 -28.17 40.39
C VAL A 10 22.69 -27.13 40.29
N LYS A 11 23.02 -25.89 39.92
CA LYS A 11 22.01 -24.86 39.58
C LYS A 11 22.36 -23.95 38.40
N ALA A 12 23.47 -24.15 37.73
CA ALA A 12 23.89 -23.24 36.63
C ALA A 12 23.61 -23.73 35.19
N LEU A 13 23.14 -24.96 35.01
CA LEU A 13 23.01 -25.55 33.65
C LEU A 13 21.59 -25.44 33.05
N ALA A 14 20.59 -25.13 33.84
CA ALA A 14 19.18 -25.08 33.36
C ALA A 14 18.79 -23.75 32.66
N LEU A 15 19.55 -22.65 32.86
CA LEU A 15 19.20 -21.34 32.32
C LEU A 15 19.71 -21.12 30.88
N ALA A 16 20.73 -21.87 30.45
CA ALA A 16 21.31 -21.72 29.10
C ALA A 16 20.50 -22.47 28.03
N LEU A 17 19.79 -23.53 28.37
CA LEU A 17 18.94 -24.29 27.43
C LEU A 17 17.62 -23.59 27.08
N GLY A 18 17.11 -22.75 27.96
CA GLY A 18 15.84 -22.02 27.72
C GLY A 18 15.96 -20.88 26.72
N LEU A 19 17.12 -20.25 26.60
CA LEU A 19 17.36 -19.16 25.65
C LEU A 19 17.56 -19.65 24.21
N PHE A 20 18.10 -20.84 24.01
CA PHE A 20 18.27 -21.44 22.68
C PHE A 20 16.93 -21.90 22.06
N SER A 21 15.97 -22.32 22.89
CA SER A 21 14.65 -22.75 22.39
C SER A 21 13.76 -21.61 21.92
N ALA A 22 13.92 -20.40 22.50
CA ALA A 22 13.13 -19.23 22.11
C ALA A 22 13.60 -18.67 20.74
N VAL A 23 14.88 -18.71 20.43
CA VAL A 23 15.42 -18.26 19.15
C VAL A 23 15.06 -19.24 18.01
N ALA A 24 15.03 -20.54 18.27
CA ALA A 24 14.64 -21.55 17.29
C ALA A 24 13.13 -21.46 16.91
N HIS A 25 12.26 -21.09 17.85
CA HIS A 25 10.81 -20.94 17.57
C HIS A 25 10.49 -19.70 16.73
N ALA A 26 11.26 -18.61 16.88
CA ALA A 26 11.07 -17.40 16.08
C ALA A 26 11.49 -17.63 14.61
N ALA A 27 12.48 -18.48 14.35
CA ALA A 27 12.94 -18.80 13.00
C ALA A 27 11.97 -19.70 12.20
N ASP A 28 11.05 -20.41 12.88
CA ASP A 28 10.08 -21.35 12.26
C ASP A 28 8.69 -20.73 12.03
N ALA A 29 8.39 -19.58 12.66
CA ALA A 29 7.12 -18.89 12.47
C ALA A 29 7.04 -18.27 11.07
N PRO A 30 5.89 -18.31 10.38
CA PRO A 30 5.74 -17.67 9.08
C PRO A 30 5.90 -16.14 9.22
N LEU A 31 6.48 -15.51 8.18
CA LEU A 31 6.44 -14.06 8.02
C LEU A 31 5.02 -13.66 7.61
N LYS A 32 4.35 -12.85 8.40
CA LYS A 32 3.00 -12.38 8.10
C LYS A 32 3.04 -11.05 7.34
N VAL A 33 2.58 -11.08 6.10
CA VAL A 33 2.57 -9.94 5.19
C VAL A 33 1.14 -9.45 4.99
N GLY A 34 0.82 -8.25 5.49
CA GLY A 34 -0.48 -7.61 5.30
C GLY A 34 -0.56 -6.84 3.99
N THR A 35 -1.65 -6.97 3.25
CA THR A 35 -1.86 -6.25 1.99
C THR A 35 -3.34 -5.99 1.73
N THR A 36 -3.63 -5.37 0.59
CA THR A 36 -4.99 -5.22 0.04
C THR A 36 -5.09 -5.85 -1.34
N ALA A 37 -6.30 -6.13 -1.81
CA ALA A 37 -6.57 -6.80 -3.08
C ALA A 37 -5.78 -6.22 -4.28
N ALA A 38 -5.52 -4.91 -4.28
CA ALA A 38 -4.78 -4.24 -5.35
C ALA A 38 -3.35 -4.79 -5.56
N PHE A 39 -2.74 -5.35 -4.51
CA PHE A 39 -1.35 -5.80 -4.52
C PHE A 39 -1.21 -7.30 -4.22
N ALA A 40 -2.31 -8.04 -4.04
CA ALA A 40 -2.29 -9.44 -3.67
C ALA A 40 -1.58 -10.33 -4.71
N ILE A 41 -1.91 -10.21 -6.00
CA ILE A 41 -1.39 -11.08 -7.07
C ILE A 41 0.15 -11.14 -7.11
N PRO A 42 0.90 -10.02 -7.16
CA PRO A 42 2.37 -10.10 -7.15
C PRO A 42 2.94 -10.55 -5.81
N LEU A 43 2.26 -10.30 -4.68
CA LEU A 43 2.67 -10.82 -3.38
C LEU A 43 2.44 -12.33 -3.27
N GLU A 44 1.35 -12.87 -3.81
CA GLU A 44 1.12 -14.32 -3.91
C GLU A 44 2.25 -15.01 -4.68
N ALA A 45 2.69 -14.43 -5.81
CA ALA A 45 3.85 -14.93 -6.55
C ALA A 45 5.13 -14.87 -5.70
N ALA A 46 5.33 -13.82 -4.90
CA ALA A 46 6.47 -13.71 -3.99
C ALA A 46 6.40 -14.76 -2.86
N VAL A 47 5.22 -15.05 -2.33
CA VAL A 47 4.99 -16.12 -1.32
C VAL A 47 5.34 -17.49 -1.89
N GLU A 48 4.91 -17.77 -3.14
CA GLU A 48 5.25 -19.03 -3.81
C GLU A 48 6.78 -19.18 -3.99
N GLU A 49 7.46 -18.15 -4.47
CA GLU A 49 8.92 -18.14 -4.65
C GLU A 49 9.66 -18.25 -3.31
N ALA A 50 9.16 -17.59 -2.26
CA ALA A 50 9.70 -17.70 -0.91
C ALA A 50 9.59 -19.13 -0.38
N GLY A 51 8.47 -19.81 -0.60
CA GLY A 51 8.25 -21.21 -0.24
C GLY A 51 9.24 -22.17 -0.91
N LYS A 52 9.55 -21.97 -2.21
CA LYS A 52 10.57 -22.73 -2.94
C LYS A 52 11.98 -22.60 -2.34
N GLN A 53 12.21 -21.49 -1.63
CA GLN A 53 13.47 -21.19 -0.95
C GLN A 53 13.44 -21.49 0.57
N GLY A 54 12.41 -22.19 1.05
CA GLY A 54 12.27 -22.59 2.45
C GLY A 54 11.83 -21.47 3.40
N LEU A 55 11.37 -20.31 2.89
CA LEU A 55 10.81 -19.24 3.70
C LEU A 55 9.28 -19.39 3.78
N LYS A 56 8.75 -19.60 4.99
CA LYS A 56 7.31 -19.63 5.24
C LYS A 56 6.77 -18.21 5.30
N VAL A 57 5.78 -17.90 4.48
CA VAL A 57 5.11 -16.59 4.44
C VAL A 57 3.60 -16.80 4.48
N GLU A 58 2.90 -16.00 5.28
CA GLU A 58 1.45 -15.92 5.35
C GLU A 58 1.00 -14.57 4.82
N LEU A 59 0.18 -14.56 3.77
CA LEU A 59 -0.40 -13.34 3.24
C LEU A 59 -1.75 -13.08 3.91
N VAL A 60 -1.90 -11.89 4.52
CA VAL A 60 -3.12 -11.43 5.16
C VAL A 60 -3.73 -10.31 4.34
N GLU A 61 -4.87 -10.55 3.71
CA GLU A 61 -5.55 -9.57 2.87
C GLU A 61 -6.60 -8.80 3.67
N PHE A 62 -6.55 -7.47 3.58
CA PHE A 62 -7.48 -6.54 4.19
C PHE A 62 -8.41 -5.91 3.14
N THR A 63 -9.63 -5.60 3.54
CA THR A 63 -10.68 -5.04 2.66
C THR A 63 -10.76 -3.52 2.71
N ASP A 64 -9.98 -2.87 3.58
CA ASP A 64 -9.89 -1.41 3.76
C ASP A 64 -8.43 -0.96 3.91
N TRP A 65 -8.21 0.36 3.99
CA TRP A 65 -6.87 0.94 4.08
C TRP A 65 -6.48 1.41 5.50
N ILE A 66 -7.28 1.10 6.52
CA ILE A 66 -7.02 1.44 7.93
C ILE A 66 -6.44 0.23 8.66
N ALA A 67 -7.12 -0.92 8.54
CA ALA A 67 -6.81 -2.14 9.27
C ALA A 67 -5.36 -2.63 9.10
N PRO A 68 -4.68 -2.53 7.93
CA PRO A 68 -3.30 -2.98 7.80
C PRO A 68 -2.33 -2.28 8.75
N ASN A 69 -2.47 -0.97 8.98
CA ASN A 69 -1.61 -0.23 9.91
C ASN A 69 -1.95 -0.53 11.37
N VAL A 70 -3.22 -0.73 11.69
CA VAL A 70 -3.67 -1.14 13.05
C VAL A 70 -3.09 -2.50 13.39
N SER A 71 -3.22 -3.49 12.50
CA SER A 71 -2.69 -4.85 12.70
C SER A 71 -1.16 -4.88 12.79
N LEU A 72 -0.48 -4.05 11.98
CA LEU A 72 0.98 -3.93 12.06
C LEU A 72 1.43 -3.31 13.40
N ALA A 73 0.78 -2.25 13.84
CA ALA A 73 1.09 -1.60 15.11
C ALA A 73 0.81 -2.51 16.31
N ALA A 74 -0.22 -3.37 16.24
CA ALA A 74 -0.55 -4.37 17.25
C ALA A 74 0.42 -5.57 17.25
N GLY A 75 1.16 -5.81 16.14
CA GLY A 75 2.04 -6.97 15.99
C GLY A 75 1.31 -8.22 15.50
N ASP A 76 0.10 -8.08 14.96
CA ASP A 76 -0.67 -9.19 14.37
C ASP A 76 -0.09 -9.62 13.02
N ILE A 77 0.58 -8.69 12.31
CA ILE A 77 1.38 -8.90 11.11
C ILE A 77 2.79 -8.31 11.29
N ASP A 78 3.77 -8.82 10.55
CA ASP A 78 5.18 -8.40 10.64
C ASP A 78 5.51 -7.22 9.71
N VAL A 79 4.83 -7.12 8.57
CA VAL A 79 5.01 -6.10 7.55
C VAL A 79 3.70 -5.86 6.82
N ASN A 80 3.44 -4.63 6.35
CA ASN A 80 2.39 -4.39 5.38
C ASN A 80 2.93 -3.79 4.08
N TYR A 81 2.18 -4.02 2.99
CA TYR A 81 2.46 -3.53 1.64
C TYR A 81 1.18 -3.10 0.96
N PHE A 82 0.82 -1.82 1.06
CA PHE A 82 -0.39 -1.25 0.43
C PHE A 82 -0.34 0.27 0.30
N GLN A 83 0.58 0.96 0.98
CA GLN A 83 0.58 2.39 1.18
C GLN A 83 1.87 3.05 0.71
N HIS A 84 1.76 4.31 0.29
CA HIS A 84 2.88 5.20 0.00
C HIS A 84 3.23 6.10 1.19
N ILE A 85 4.39 6.76 1.16
CA ILE A 85 4.89 7.57 2.28
C ILE A 85 3.90 8.65 2.76
N PRO A 86 3.29 9.48 1.90
CA PRO A 86 2.32 10.48 2.38
C PRO A 86 1.16 9.88 3.16
N PHE A 87 0.63 8.72 2.75
CA PHE A 87 -0.44 8.03 3.47
C PHE A 87 0.04 7.50 4.83
N LEU A 88 1.23 6.88 4.88
CA LEU A 88 1.84 6.42 6.12
C LEU A 88 2.03 7.57 7.12
N GLU A 89 2.61 8.69 6.69
CA GLU A 89 2.85 9.84 7.57
C GLU A 89 1.54 10.45 8.09
N ASN A 90 0.48 10.48 7.27
CA ASN A 90 -0.84 10.90 7.72
C ASN A 90 -1.42 9.93 8.77
N ALA A 91 -1.29 8.62 8.56
CA ALA A 91 -1.74 7.61 9.52
C ALA A 91 -0.98 7.70 10.85
N LYS A 92 0.34 7.90 10.81
CA LYS A 92 1.19 8.12 11.99
C LYS A 92 0.77 9.37 12.78
N ALA A 93 0.53 10.47 12.07
CA ALA A 93 0.10 11.73 12.70
C ALA A 93 -1.28 11.59 13.37
N ALA A 94 -2.19 10.84 12.77
CA ALA A 94 -3.55 10.64 13.31
C ALA A 94 -3.62 9.64 14.46
N SER A 95 -2.77 8.61 14.47
CA SER A 95 -2.89 7.47 15.39
C SER A 95 -1.70 7.27 16.33
N GLY A 96 -0.61 8.02 16.15
CA GLY A 96 0.61 7.87 16.97
C GLY A 96 1.39 6.57 16.69
N PHE A 97 1.15 5.89 15.58
CA PHE A 97 1.84 4.65 15.26
C PHE A 97 3.34 4.85 15.07
N ASP A 98 4.14 3.98 15.69
CA ASP A 98 5.59 3.89 15.44
C ASP A 98 5.84 2.90 14.30
N LEU A 99 5.59 3.35 13.06
CA LEU A 99 5.77 2.59 11.84
C LEU A 99 6.76 3.30 10.93
N VAL A 100 7.59 2.54 10.23
CA VAL A 100 8.61 3.08 9.33
C VAL A 100 8.61 2.39 7.97
N PRO A 101 8.90 3.11 6.87
CA PRO A 101 9.15 2.47 5.59
C PRO A 101 10.43 1.64 5.67
N PHE A 102 10.40 0.44 5.08
CA PHE A 102 11.52 -0.50 5.06
C PHE A 102 12.15 -0.59 3.67
N ALA A 103 11.33 -0.78 2.65
CA ALA A 103 11.81 -0.93 1.28
C ALA A 103 10.76 -0.43 0.27
N PRO A 104 11.19 0.12 -0.89
CA PRO A 104 10.29 0.53 -1.94
C PRO A 104 9.70 -0.68 -2.69
N GLY A 105 8.47 -0.56 -3.07
CA GLY A 105 7.77 -1.43 -3.99
C GLY A 105 7.54 -0.74 -5.33
N ILE A 106 6.32 -0.78 -5.85
CA ILE A 106 5.96 -0.19 -7.13
C ILE A 106 5.29 1.18 -6.96
N ILE A 107 5.36 2.01 -7.99
CA ILE A 107 4.45 3.13 -8.19
C ILE A 107 3.36 2.74 -9.17
N ASN A 108 2.11 3.13 -8.91
CA ASN A 108 0.98 2.92 -9.80
C ASN A 108 0.39 4.25 -10.25
N ASN A 109 -0.02 4.32 -11.52
CA ASN A 109 -0.88 5.40 -11.99
C ASN A 109 -2.23 5.42 -11.24
N VAL A 110 -2.75 6.61 -11.05
CA VAL A 110 -4.15 6.88 -10.75
C VAL A 110 -4.72 7.69 -11.90
N GLY A 111 -5.94 7.42 -12.30
CA GLY A 111 -6.54 8.05 -13.47
C GLY A 111 -7.90 8.69 -13.19
N LEU A 112 -8.32 9.54 -14.12
CA LEU A 112 -9.68 10.04 -14.21
C LEU A 112 -10.43 9.29 -15.30
N TYR A 113 -11.55 8.65 -14.94
CA TYR A 113 -12.34 7.79 -15.80
C TYR A 113 -13.75 8.32 -15.96
N SER A 114 -14.33 8.13 -17.13
CA SER A 114 -15.74 8.41 -17.37
C SER A 114 -16.37 7.32 -18.25
N LYS A 115 -17.57 6.88 -17.86
CA LYS A 115 -18.39 5.96 -18.66
C LYS A 115 -19.05 6.67 -19.82
N ARG A 116 -19.39 7.94 -19.64
CA ARG A 116 -20.28 8.71 -20.51
C ARG A 116 -19.51 9.63 -21.46
N TYR A 117 -18.42 10.23 -21.01
CA TYR A 117 -17.70 11.29 -21.71
C TYR A 117 -16.35 10.81 -22.21
N LYS A 118 -15.93 11.30 -23.37
CA LYS A 118 -14.64 10.95 -24.00
C LYS A 118 -13.58 12.02 -23.83
N SER A 119 -13.98 13.20 -23.34
CA SER A 119 -13.09 14.32 -23.04
C SER A 119 -13.63 15.16 -21.88
N PHE A 120 -12.75 15.92 -21.22
CA PHE A 120 -13.16 16.85 -20.16
C PHE A 120 -14.00 18.01 -20.70
N ALA A 121 -13.89 18.33 -21.99
CA ALA A 121 -14.69 19.36 -22.62
C ALA A 121 -16.20 18.99 -22.66
N GLU A 122 -16.50 17.70 -22.83
CA GLU A 122 -17.88 17.18 -22.88
C GLU A 122 -18.59 17.15 -21.53
N LEU A 123 -17.86 17.24 -20.41
CA LEU A 123 -18.48 17.26 -19.07
C LEU A 123 -19.44 18.45 -18.95
N PRO A 124 -20.69 18.22 -18.50
CA PRO A 124 -21.64 19.30 -18.31
C PRO A 124 -21.27 20.20 -17.13
N GLU A 125 -21.86 21.40 -17.09
CA GLU A 125 -21.85 22.21 -15.87
C GLU A 125 -22.56 21.45 -14.74
N GLY A 126 -21.95 21.45 -13.54
CA GLY A 126 -22.47 20.71 -12.39
C GLY A 126 -22.21 19.21 -12.41
N ALA A 127 -21.33 18.72 -13.31
CA ALA A 127 -20.93 17.31 -13.35
C ALA A 127 -20.48 16.80 -11.99
N THR A 128 -20.86 15.56 -11.65
CA THR A 128 -20.49 14.90 -10.41
C THR A 128 -19.15 14.17 -10.59
N VAL A 129 -18.20 14.43 -9.71
CA VAL A 129 -16.85 13.86 -9.73
C VAL A 129 -16.58 13.12 -8.44
N ALA A 130 -16.41 11.79 -8.50
CA ALA A 130 -16.09 10.99 -7.35
C ALA A 130 -14.57 10.91 -7.15
N ILE A 131 -14.10 11.23 -5.94
CA ILE A 131 -12.69 11.10 -5.52
C ILE A 131 -12.60 10.35 -4.18
N ALA A 132 -11.40 9.91 -3.79
CA ALA A 132 -11.17 9.26 -2.50
C ALA A 132 -11.52 10.18 -1.34
N ASN A 133 -11.96 9.60 -0.21
CA ASN A 133 -12.35 10.34 0.99
C ASN A 133 -11.23 10.46 2.04
N ASP A 134 -10.10 9.74 1.89
CA ASP A 134 -8.97 9.95 2.78
C ASP A 134 -8.20 11.22 2.38
N PRO A 135 -7.62 11.96 3.34
CA PRO A 135 -7.06 13.28 3.07
C PRO A 135 -5.99 13.30 1.98
N ILE A 136 -5.17 12.26 1.90
CA ILE A 136 -4.03 12.21 0.99
C ILE A 136 -4.47 11.86 -0.43
N ASN A 137 -5.30 10.83 -0.59
CA ASN A 137 -5.78 10.44 -1.91
C ASN A 137 -6.89 11.37 -2.44
N SER A 138 -7.65 12.03 -1.55
CA SER A 138 -8.50 13.18 -1.92
C SER A 138 -7.66 14.30 -2.54
N GLY A 139 -6.58 14.71 -1.86
CA GLY A 139 -5.66 15.72 -2.39
C GLY A 139 -5.04 15.31 -3.73
N ARG A 140 -4.66 14.02 -3.89
CA ARG A 140 -4.19 13.47 -5.19
C ARG A 140 -5.27 13.56 -6.27
N GLY A 141 -6.54 13.29 -5.92
CA GLY A 141 -7.68 13.47 -6.81
C GLY A 141 -7.86 14.92 -7.24
N LEU A 142 -7.78 15.87 -6.31
CA LEU A 142 -7.84 17.31 -6.60
C LEU A 142 -6.69 17.76 -7.51
N GLN A 143 -5.47 17.24 -7.32
CA GLN A 143 -4.33 17.51 -8.22
C GLN A 143 -4.61 16.98 -9.64
N LEU A 144 -5.22 15.80 -9.77
CA LEU A 144 -5.63 15.26 -11.07
C LEU A 144 -6.68 16.14 -11.74
N LEU A 145 -7.67 16.64 -11.01
CA LEU A 145 -8.69 17.57 -11.53
C LEU A 145 -8.06 18.89 -11.97
N ALA A 146 -7.08 19.39 -11.24
CA ALA A 146 -6.32 20.59 -11.62
C ALA A 146 -5.48 20.33 -12.89
N LYS A 147 -4.78 19.19 -12.97
CA LYS A 147 -4.03 18.76 -14.16
C LYS A 147 -4.94 18.61 -15.39
N ALA A 148 -6.20 18.20 -15.20
CA ALA A 148 -7.23 18.13 -16.25
C ALA A 148 -7.80 19.50 -16.67
N GLY A 149 -7.45 20.58 -15.97
CA GLY A 149 -7.98 21.92 -16.22
C GLY A 149 -9.43 22.12 -15.77
N LEU A 150 -9.96 21.21 -14.94
CA LEU A 150 -11.34 21.29 -14.41
C LEU A 150 -11.47 22.24 -13.22
N ILE A 151 -10.39 22.39 -12.44
CA ILE A 151 -10.30 23.32 -11.33
C ILE A 151 -8.91 23.96 -11.33
N THR A 152 -8.73 25.03 -10.54
CA THR A 152 -7.40 25.49 -10.13
C THR A 152 -7.29 25.45 -8.63
N LEU A 153 -6.09 25.13 -8.12
CA LEU A 153 -5.79 25.06 -6.70
C LEU A 153 -4.86 26.19 -6.27
N LYS A 154 -4.86 26.52 -4.99
CA LYS A 154 -3.85 27.40 -4.40
C LYS A 154 -2.45 26.87 -4.68
N PRO A 155 -1.46 27.72 -4.94
CA PRO A 155 -0.08 27.29 -5.17
C PRO A 155 0.51 26.52 -3.97
N GLY A 156 1.27 25.45 -4.25
CA GLY A 156 2.07 24.74 -3.24
C GLY A 156 1.32 23.78 -2.31
N VAL A 157 0.01 23.57 -2.48
CA VAL A 157 -0.77 22.67 -1.60
C VAL A 157 -0.43 21.19 -1.82
N GLY A 158 -0.03 20.78 -3.04
CA GLY A 158 0.36 19.42 -3.37
C GLY A 158 -0.71 18.38 -2.98
N TYR A 159 -0.29 17.21 -2.53
CA TYR A 159 -1.20 16.12 -2.10
C TYR A 159 -1.95 16.43 -0.79
N LYS A 160 -1.70 17.56 -0.15
CA LYS A 160 -2.45 18.04 1.03
C LYS A 160 -3.62 18.96 0.64
N ALA A 161 -3.88 19.12 -0.66
CA ALA A 161 -4.99 19.93 -1.14
C ALA A 161 -6.33 19.44 -0.56
N THR A 162 -7.16 20.38 -0.20
CA THR A 162 -8.55 20.19 0.23
C THR A 162 -9.50 20.94 -0.71
N GLU A 163 -10.80 20.73 -0.60
CA GLU A 163 -11.78 21.47 -1.40
C GLU A 163 -11.74 22.98 -1.12
N ASP A 164 -11.32 23.41 0.09
CA ASP A 164 -11.13 24.82 0.47
C ASP A 164 -9.95 25.48 -0.27
N ASP A 165 -9.11 24.69 -0.92
CA ASP A 165 -7.99 25.16 -1.73
C ASP A 165 -8.34 25.37 -3.21
N ILE A 166 -9.59 25.09 -3.60
CA ILE A 166 -10.07 25.34 -4.96
C ILE A 166 -10.25 26.85 -5.16
N VAL A 167 -9.48 27.42 -6.09
CA VAL A 167 -9.54 28.84 -6.46
C VAL A 167 -10.59 29.08 -7.54
N THR A 168 -10.66 28.20 -8.55
CA THR A 168 -11.66 28.28 -9.60
C THR A 168 -12.25 26.90 -9.90
N ASN A 169 -13.54 26.90 -10.26
CA ASN A 169 -14.29 25.73 -10.68
C ASN A 169 -15.25 26.15 -11.80
N PRO A 170 -14.75 26.39 -13.03
CA PRO A 170 -15.54 27.01 -14.10
C PRO A 170 -16.74 26.17 -14.55
N LYS A 171 -16.65 24.84 -14.45
CA LYS A 171 -17.77 23.94 -14.76
C LYS A 171 -18.67 23.66 -13.56
N LYS A 172 -18.39 24.27 -12.40
CA LYS A 172 -19.13 24.04 -11.15
C LYS A 172 -19.27 22.56 -10.81
N ILE A 173 -18.23 21.77 -11.06
CA ILE A 173 -18.21 20.33 -10.76
C ILE A 173 -18.51 20.12 -9.27
N LYS A 174 -19.25 19.06 -8.97
CA LYS A 174 -19.61 18.64 -7.62
C LYS A 174 -18.73 17.49 -7.20
N ILE A 175 -17.93 17.69 -6.18
CA ILE A 175 -17.03 16.66 -5.66
C ILE A 175 -17.84 15.76 -4.71
N LEU A 176 -17.73 14.45 -4.94
CA LEU A 176 -18.28 13.39 -4.10
C LEU A 176 -17.11 12.59 -3.54
N GLN A 177 -16.93 12.64 -2.23
CA GLN A 177 -15.90 11.86 -1.54
C GLN A 177 -16.42 10.46 -1.25
N VAL A 178 -15.69 9.44 -1.70
CA VAL A 178 -16.04 8.02 -1.63
C VAL A 178 -14.85 7.24 -1.09
N GLU A 179 -15.12 6.23 -0.27
CA GLU A 179 -14.06 5.32 0.17
C GLU A 179 -13.30 4.75 -1.05
N ALA A 180 -11.98 4.83 -1.05
CA ALA A 180 -11.16 4.61 -2.24
C ALA A 180 -11.37 3.23 -2.88
N VAL A 181 -11.58 2.17 -2.07
CA VAL A 181 -11.88 0.82 -2.56
C VAL A 181 -13.26 0.71 -3.24
N GLN A 182 -14.16 1.67 -2.98
CA GLN A 182 -15.51 1.72 -3.56
C GLN A 182 -15.60 2.60 -4.81
N LEU A 183 -14.56 3.37 -5.16
CA LEU A 183 -14.56 4.27 -6.32
C LEU A 183 -14.86 3.55 -7.65
N VAL A 184 -14.45 2.28 -7.77
CA VAL A 184 -14.77 1.48 -8.96
C VAL A 184 -16.27 1.33 -9.20
N ARG A 185 -17.10 1.37 -8.14
CA ARG A 185 -18.56 1.30 -8.24
C ARG A 185 -19.17 2.66 -8.60
N ALA A 186 -18.54 3.75 -8.17
CA ALA A 186 -19.00 5.10 -8.51
C ALA A 186 -18.90 5.41 -10.02
N TYR A 187 -18.19 4.59 -10.81
CA TYR A 187 -18.10 4.71 -12.27
C TYR A 187 -19.42 4.66 -13.00
N ASP A 188 -20.41 3.96 -12.44
CA ASP A 188 -21.75 3.88 -13.04
C ASP A 188 -22.61 5.11 -12.76
N ASP A 189 -22.39 5.79 -11.64
CA ASP A 189 -23.26 6.86 -11.12
C ASP A 189 -22.68 8.25 -11.34
N ALA A 190 -21.35 8.43 -11.17
CA ALA A 190 -20.69 9.71 -11.33
C ALA A 190 -20.36 10.01 -12.81
N ASP A 191 -20.20 11.27 -13.16
CA ASP A 191 -19.79 11.72 -14.49
C ASP A 191 -18.29 11.51 -14.73
N LEU A 192 -17.48 11.64 -13.65
CA LEU A 192 -16.05 11.42 -13.66
C LEU A 192 -15.65 10.74 -12.33
N VAL A 193 -14.68 9.83 -12.37
CA VAL A 193 -14.23 9.08 -11.19
C VAL A 193 -12.72 9.03 -11.15
N GLN A 194 -12.14 9.34 -9.98
CA GLN A 194 -10.78 8.95 -9.66
C GLN A 194 -10.71 7.42 -9.54
N GLY A 195 -9.84 6.79 -10.30
CA GLY A 195 -9.77 5.32 -10.35
C GLY A 195 -8.36 4.79 -10.18
N TYR A 196 -8.30 3.65 -9.52
CA TYR A 196 -7.08 2.89 -9.28
C TYR A 196 -7.06 1.67 -10.22
N PRO A 197 -6.17 1.61 -11.22
CA PRO A 197 -6.16 0.58 -12.26
C PRO A 197 -6.23 -0.86 -11.74
N ALA A 198 -5.58 -1.17 -10.61
CA ALA A 198 -5.60 -2.50 -10.03
C ALA A 198 -7.01 -2.91 -9.58
N TYR A 199 -7.74 -2.05 -8.87
CA TYR A 199 -9.13 -2.32 -8.47
C TYR A 199 -10.06 -2.43 -9.67
N ILE A 200 -9.85 -1.60 -10.72
CA ILE A 200 -10.64 -1.65 -11.96
C ILE A 200 -10.45 -3.00 -12.66
N ARG A 201 -9.20 -3.50 -12.75
CA ARG A 201 -8.89 -4.82 -13.33
C ARG A 201 -9.51 -5.97 -12.55
N LEU A 202 -9.48 -5.90 -11.22
CA LEU A 202 -10.10 -6.90 -10.34
C LEU A 202 -11.61 -6.92 -10.51
N ALA A 203 -12.25 -5.76 -10.56
CA ALA A 203 -13.70 -5.65 -10.74
C ALA A 203 -14.17 -6.04 -12.14
N LYS A 204 -13.28 -5.98 -13.17
CA LYS A 204 -13.58 -6.29 -14.58
C LYS A 204 -14.77 -5.49 -15.14
N THR A 205 -14.97 -4.28 -14.64
CA THR A 205 -16.11 -3.43 -15.04
C THR A 205 -15.84 -2.62 -16.28
N PHE A 206 -14.59 -2.15 -16.47
CA PHE A 206 -14.14 -1.39 -17.64
C PHE A 206 -12.62 -1.54 -17.81
N ASP A 207 -12.07 -0.99 -18.91
CA ASP A 207 -10.63 -1.06 -19.14
C ASP A 207 -9.86 -0.10 -18.24
N ALA A 208 -8.94 -0.62 -17.46
CA ALA A 208 -8.06 0.17 -16.59
C ALA A 208 -7.14 1.12 -17.37
N GLY A 209 -6.91 0.87 -18.67
CA GLY A 209 -6.16 1.74 -19.57
C GLY A 209 -6.98 2.89 -20.16
N SER A 210 -8.31 2.92 -19.96
CA SER A 210 -9.22 3.88 -20.62
C SER A 210 -9.36 5.23 -19.90
N ALA A 211 -8.47 5.57 -18.96
CA ALA A 211 -8.51 6.87 -18.30
C ALA A 211 -8.39 8.03 -19.30
N LEU A 212 -9.16 9.08 -19.07
CA LEU A 212 -9.04 10.33 -19.83
C LEU A 212 -7.72 11.06 -19.50
N LEU A 213 -7.19 10.83 -18.32
CA LEU A 213 -5.92 11.35 -17.83
C LEU A 213 -5.35 10.44 -16.74
N PHE A 214 -4.04 10.20 -16.78
CA PHE A 214 -3.28 9.62 -15.67
C PHE A 214 -2.41 10.67 -14.99
N ASP A 215 -2.12 10.49 -13.71
CA ASP A 215 -1.23 11.37 -12.96
C ASP A 215 0.24 11.21 -13.40
N GLY A 216 0.66 10.01 -13.76
CA GLY A 216 2.03 9.69 -14.19
C GLY A 216 2.75 8.77 -13.20
N LEU A 217 3.95 8.32 -13.58
CA LEU A 217 4.78 7.40 -12.79
C LEU A 217 6.06 8.07 -12.24
N ASP A 218 6.19 9.38 -12.41
CA ASP A 218 7.35 10.19 -11.99
C ASP A 218 7.21 10.76 -10.57
N HIS A 219 6.07 10.58 -9.93
CA HIS A 219 5.76 11.01 -8.57
C HIS A 219 6.31 10.04 -7.52
N LYS A 220 7.61 10.12 -7.23
CA LYS A 220 8.32 9.18 -6.31
C LYS A 220 7.71 9.09 -4.92
N GLU A 221 7.02 10.13 -4.46
CA GLU A 221 6.29 10.14 -3.19
C GLU A 221 5.17 9.10 -3.11
N TYR A 222 4.63 8.66 -4.26
CA TYR A 222 3.56 7.67 -4.32
C TYR A 222 4.04 6.23 -4.53
N VAL A 223 5.35 5.98 -4.43
CA VAL A 223 5.89 4.61 -4.40
C VAL A 223 5.35 3.90 -3.17
N ILE A 224 4.69 2.75 -3.41
CA ILE A 224 4.19 1.88 -2.34
C ILE A 224 5.38 1.30 -1.58
N GLN A 225 5.26 1.24 -0.26
CA GLN A 225 6.33 0.81 0.63
C GLN A 225 5.98 -0.50 1.34
N PHE A 226 7.00 -1.32 1.57
CA PHE A 226 6.98 -2.26 2.66
C PHE A 226 7.16 -1.46 3.95
N VAL A 227 6.20 -1.57 4.87
CA VAL A 227 6.18 -0.81 6.13
C VAL A 227 6.22 -1.78 7.29
N ILE A 228 7.02 -1.45 8.31
CA ILE A 228 7.30 -2.30 9.48
C ILE A 228 7.25 -1.52 10.79
N GLN A 229 7.24 -2.23 11.91
CA GLN A 229 7.67 -1.66 13.18
C GLN A 229 9.20 -1.55 13.20
N PRO A 230 9.82 -0.52 13.82
CA PRO A 230 11.28 -0.33 13.83
C PRO A 230 12.09 -1.52 14.32
N LYS A 231 11.52 -2.32 15.24
CA LYS A 231 12.16 -3.52 15.80
C LYS A 231 12.42 -4.63 14.77
N GLU A 232 11.62 -4.66 13.67
CA GLU A 232 11.69 -5.70 12.64
C GLU A 232 12.75 -5.40 11.55
N LYS A 233 13.45 -4.26 11.65
CA LYS A 233 14.40 -3.79 10.61
C LYS A 233 15.47 -4.82 10.22
N ASN A 234 15.87 -5.67 11.13
CA ASN A 234 16.92 -6.67 10.92
C ASN A 234 16.37 -8.11 10.81
N ASP A 235 15.07 -8.30 10.63
CA ASP A 235 14.47 -9.62 10.44
C ASP A 235 14.95 -10.24 9.11
N PRO A 236 15.70 -11.34 9.15
CA PRO A 236 16.25 -11.97 7.94
C PRO A 236 15.16 -12.55 7.04
N ARG A 237 13.98 -12.91 7.59
CA ARG A 237 12.83 -13.37 6.82
C ARG A 237 12.27 -12.25 5.95
N LEU A 238 12.14 -11.05 6.53
CA LEU A 238 11.66 -9.85 5.84
C LEU A 238 12.63 -9.41 4.74
N ILE A 239 13.94 -9.32 5.07
CA ILE A 239 14.99 -8.96 4.11
C ILE A 239 14.93 -9.90 2.89
N LYS A 240 14.86 -11.22 3.15
CA LYS A 240 14.78 -12.22 2.09
C LYS A 240 13.50 -12.12 1.26
N PHE A 241 12.34 -11.87 1.91
CA PHE A 241 11.06 -11.73 1.21
C PHE A 241 11.04 -10.52 0.29
N VAL A 242 11.54 -9.38 0.74
CA VAL A 242 11.63 -8.15 -0.07
C VAL A 242 12.59 -8.36 -1.25
N ASP A 243 13.73 -9.02 -1.04
CA ASP A 243 14.65 -9.35 -2.13
C ASP A 243 13.99 -10.23 -3.20
N ILE A 244 13.21 -11.24 -2.79
CA ILE A 244 12.42 -12.08 -3.70
C ILE A 244 11.39 -11.22 -4.46
N TYR A 245 10.67 -10.35 -3.77
CA TYR A 245 9.66 -9.49 -4.41
C TYR A 245 10.28 -8.58 -5.47
N GLN A 246 11.42 -7.99 -5.18
CA GLN A 246 12.09 -7.04 -6.08
C GLN A 246 12.82 -7.71 -7.25
N HIS A 247 13.34 -8.93 -7.09
CA HIS A 247 14.27 -9.51 -8.06
C HIS A 247 13.78 -10.82 -8.72
N SER A 248 12.69 -11.45 -8.23
CA SER A 248 12.18 -12.67 -8.84
C SER A 248 11.55 -12.42 -10.22
N PRO A 249 11.94 -13.15 -11.27
CA PRO A 249 11.27 -13.09 -12.57
C PRO A 249 9.77 -13.47 -12.51
N ALA A 250 9.40 -14.39 -11.62
CA ALA A 250 8.00 -14.78 -11.43
C ALA A 250 7.15 -13.64 -10.84
N VAL A 251 7.70 -12.90 -9.88
CA VAL A 251 7.05 -11.71 -9.32
C VAL A 251 6.94 -10.60 -10.37
N ARG A 252 7.99 -10.40 -11.18
CA ARG A 252 7.95 -9.43 -12.30
C ARG A 252 6.83 -9.79 -13.29
N ALA A 253 6.71 -11.05 -13.69
CA ALA A 253 5.65 -11.50 -14.57
C ALA A 253 4.25 -11.30 -13.95
N ALA A 254 4.12 -11.52 -12.64
CA ALA A 254 2.87 -11.26 -11.91
C ALA A 254 2.53 -9.76 -11.84
N LEU A 255 3.53 -8.88 -11.65
CA LEU A 255 3.38 -7.43 -11.72
C LEU A 255 2.91 -6.98 -13.11
N ASP A 256 3.55 -7.46 -14.16
CA ASP A 256 3.18 -7.15 -15.55
C ASP A 256 1.75 -7.61 -15.87
N LYS A 257 1.37 -8.78 -15.39
CA LYS A 257 -0.01 -9.29 -15.54
C LYS A 257 -1.03 -8.47 -14.75
N ALA A 258 -0.70 -8.09 -13.51
CA ALA A 258 -1.61 -7.36 -12.63
C ALA A 258 -1.77 -5.88 -13.02
N HIS A 259 -0.71 -5.24 -13.45
CA HIS A 259 -0.68 -3.78 -13.63
C HIS A 259 -0.45 -3.35 -15.10
N GLY A 260 0.06 -4.22 -15.97
CA GLY A 260 0.39 -3.89 -17.35
C GLY A 260 1.45 -2.80 -17.45
N LYS A 261 1.18 -1.75 -18.22
CA LYS A 261 2.07 -0.58 -18.36
C LYS A 261 1.76 0.55 -17.37
N LEU A 262 0.87 0.31 -16.40
CA LEU A 262 0.38 1.33 -15.48
C LEU A 262 1.13 1.33 -14.14
N TYR A 263 2.30 0.73 -14.10
CA TYR A 263 3.20 0.71 -12.94
C TYR A 263 4.66 0.87 -13.35
N GLN A 264 5.49 1.19 -12.38
CA GLN A 264 6.96 1.14 -12.47
C GLN A 264 7.52 0.62 -11.15
N ALA A 265 8.63 -0.11 -11.22
CA ALA A 265 9.38 -0.55 -10.04
C ALA A 265 10.04 0.66 -9.37
N GLY A 266 9.77 0.86 -8.09
CA GLY A 266 10.33 1.98 -7.31
C GLY A 266 11.76 1.73 -6.83
N TRP A 267 12.28 0.50 -6.99
CA TRP A 267 13.64 0.12 -6.61
C TRP A 267 14.65 0.17 -7.78
N GLU A 268 14.20 0.46 -8.99
CA GLU A 268 15.02 0.52 -10.22
C GLU A 268 15.39 1.96 -10.61
N GLY A 269 15.23 2.94 -9.74
CA GLY A 269 15.45 4.36 -10.05
C GLY A 269 16.57 5.03 -9.29
#